data_b832385ddc120bcd39f336ba7d393f46
#
_entry.id   b832385ddc120bcd39f336ba7d393f46
#
_cell.length_a   1.000
_cell.length_b   1.000
_cell.length_c   1.000
_cell.angle_alpha   90.00
_cell.angle_beta   90.00
_cell.angle_gamma   90.00
#
_symmetry.space_group_name_H-M   'P 1'
#
loop_
_entity.id
_entity.type
_entity.pdbx_description
1 polymer ?
#
loop_
_entity_poly.entity_id
_entity_poly.type
_entity_poly.pdbx_seq_one_letter_code
_entity_poly.pdbx_strand_id
1 'polypeptide(L)'
;MSQQKTQTLQKILEALVPYWEMAEWFLLILQEEWNDELKENLWQNIIKEIKNITSKTQQENIKNALQRLKEKSEQATKADEDEAEKMLDDFINEI
;
A
#
# COMPACT_ATOMS: atom_id res chain seq x y z
N MET A 1 6.13 -11.49 7.04
CA MET A 1 6.06 -10.66 5.81
C MET A 1 7.45 -10.53 5.20
N SER A 2 7.57 -10.71 3.91
CA SER A 2 8.85 -10.55 3.24
C SER A 2 9.28 -9.09 3.23
N GLN A 3 10.58 -8.85 3.15
CA GLN A 3 11.14 -7.51 3.06
C GLN A 3 10.55 -6.75 1.86
N GLN A 4 10.33 -7.43 0.75
CA GLN A 4 9.77 -6.84 -0.45
C GLN A 4 8.33 -6.38 -0.24
N LYS A 5 7.53 -7.16 0.48
CA LYS A 5 6.16 -6.78 0.82
C LYS A 5 6.14 -5.56 1.73
N THR A 6 7.06 -5.49 2.69
CA THR A 6 7.21 -4.34 3.58
C THR A 6 7.56 -3.08 2.79
N GLN A 7 8.51 -3.19 1.85
CA GLN A 7 8.89 -2.06 0.99
C GLN A 7 7.74 -1.61 0.10
N THR A 8 6.98 -2.55 -0.45
CA THR A 8 5.81 -2.25 -1.27
C THR A 8 4.75 -1.51 -0.45
N LEU A 9 4.48 -1.98 0.76
CA LEU A 9 3.54 -1.34 1.66
C LEU A 9 3.98 0.07 2.01
N GLN A 10 5.27 0.29 2.26
CA GLN A 10 5.81 1.61 2.52
C GLN A 10 5.56 2.55 1.34
N LYS A 11 5.82 2.11 0.12
CA LYS A 11 5.57 2.91 -1.08
C LYS A 11 4.09 3.25 -1.24
N ILE A 12 3.22 2.29 -0.97
CA ILE A 12 1.77 2.49 -1.02
C ILE A 12 1.36 3.59 -0.03
N LEU A 13 1.82 3.50 1.20
CA LEU A 13 1.46 4.47 2.23
C LEU A 13 2.01 5.87 1.91
N GLU A 14 3.24 5.96 1.41
CA GLU A 14 3.83 7.24 0.98
C GLU A 14 2.99 7.88 -0.13
N ALA A 15 2.50 7.09 -1.08
CA ALA A 15 1.67 7.58 -2.17
C ALA A 15 0.29 8.06 -1.66
N LEU A 16 -0.20 7.48 -0.57
CA LEU A 16 -1.53 7.80 -0.03
C LEU A 16 -1.53 8.96 0.97
N VAL A 17 -0.36 9.36 1.48
CA VAL A 17 -0.26 10.43 2.48
C VAL A 17 -1.02 11.71 2.05
N PRO A 18 -0.91 12.20 0.79
CA PRO A 18 -1.63 13.40 0.38
C PRO A 18 -3.14 13.26 0.33
N TYR A 19 -3.65 12.04 0.32
CA TYR A 19 -5.08 11.76 0.13
C TYR A 19 -5.73 11.09 1.32
N TRP A 20 -4.95 10.59 2.28
CA TRP A 20 -5.46 9.80 3.40
C TRP A 20 -4.61 10.04 4.64
N GLU A 21 -5.20 10.68 5.65
CA GLU A 21 -4.50 11.03 6.89
C GLU A 21 -3.92 9.81 7.62
N MET A 22 -4.64 8.70 7.59
CA MET A 22 -4.21 7.48 8.25
C MET A 22 -2.95 6.88 7.63
N ALA A 23 -2.63 7.24 6.38
CA ALA A 23 -1.43 6.74 5.73
C ALA A 23 -0.16 7.14 6.47
N GLU A 24 -0.08 8.37 6.94
CA GLU A 24 1.06 8.83 7.72
C GLU A 24 1.19 8.07 9.03
N TRP A 25 0.06 7.84 9.70
CA TRP A 25 0.03 7.06 10.93
C TRP A 25 0.54 5.64 10.72
N PHE A 26 0.04 4.96 9.70
CA PHE A 26 0.48 3.61 9.39
C PHE A 26 1.95 3.56 8.96
N LEU A 27 2.43 4.61 8.29
CA LEU A 27 3.84 4.71 7.91
C LEU A 27 4.74 4.75 9.14
N LEU A 28 4.37 5.53 10.15
CA LEU A 28 5.11 5.61 11.42
C LEU A 28 5.12 4.25 12.12
N ILE A 29 3.98 3.56 12.13
CA ILE A 29 3.87 2.23 12.73
C ILE A 29 4.76 1.23 11.97
N LEU A 30 4.79 1.31 10.65
CA LEU A 30 5.57 0.40 9.81
C LEU A 30 7.08 0.53 10.05
N GLN A 31 7.54 1.70 10.47
CA GLN A 31 8.95 1.94 10.76
C GLN A 31 9.42 1.30 12.07
N GLU A 32 8.51 0.87 12.92
CA GLU A 32 8.85 0.17 14.15
C GLU A 32 9.38 -1.24 13.82
N GLU A 33 10.22 -1.77 14.70
CA GLU A 33 10.68 -3.15 14.58
C GLU A 33 9.57 -4.11 14.97
N TRP A 34 8.95 -4.72 13.96
CA TRP A 34 7.84 -5.63 14.16
C TRP A 34 8.19 -7.00 13.61
N ASN A 35 7.59 -8.06 14.19
CA ASN A 35 7.69 -9.38 13.62
C ASN A 35 6.81 -9.49 12.36
N ASP A 36 6.99 -10.57 11.60
CA ASP A 36 6.28 -10.76 10.33
C ASP A 36 4.77 -10.87 10.53
N GLU A 37 4.33 -11.46 11.63
CA GLU A 37 2.90 -11.60 11.93
C GLU A 37 2.23 -10.24 12.12
N LEU A 38 2.87 -9.34 12.86
CA LEU A 38 2.34 -7.99 13.09
C LEU A 38 2.28 -7.17 11.79
N LYS A 39 3.28 -7.32 10.94
CA LYS A 39 3.30 -6.65 9.63
C LYS A 39 2.19 -7.17 8.71
N GLU A 40 1.92 -8.46 8.73
CA GLU A 40 0.83 -9.05 7.96
C GLU A 40 -0.51 -8.55 8.46
N ASN A 41 -0.69 -8.46 9.76
CA ASN A 41 -1.89 -7.88 10.36
C ASN A 41 -2.07 -6.41 9.98
N LEU A 42 -0.98 -5.65 9.93
CA LEU A 42 -0.99 -4.26 9.50
C LEU A 42 -1.47 -4.14 8.05
N TRP A 43 -0.98 -5.00 7.16
CA TRP A 43 -1.42 -5.04 5.77
C TRP A 43 -2.94 -5.22 5.67
N GLN A 44 -3.48 -6.20 6.39
CA GLN A 44 -4.91 -6.47 6.40
C GLN A 44 -5.71 -5.31 7.01
N ASN A 45 -5.20 -4.69 8.06
CA ASN A 45 -5.85 -3.54 8.67
C ASN A 45 -5.92 -2.34 7.74
N ILE A 46 -4.86 -2.08 6.97
CA ILE A 46 -4.84 -0.99 6.00
C ILE A 46 -5.91 -1.22 4.93
N ILE A 47 -6.00 -2.42 4.39
CA ILE A 47 -7.03 -2.78 3.41
C ILE A 47 -8.43 -2.57 4.00
N LYS A 48 -8.64 -3.03 5.21
CA LYS A 48 -9.94 -2.91 5.89
C LYS A 48 -10.33 -1.44 6.09
N GLU A 49 -9.40 -0.61 6.53
CA GLU A 49 -9.65 0.81 6.76
C GLU A 49 -10.00 1.54 5.45
N ILE A 50 -9.32 1.21 4.36
CA ILE A 50 -9.62 1.80 3.06
C ILE A 50 -11.02 1.37 2.58
N LYS A 51 -11.38 0.11 2.76
CA LYS A 51 -12.71 -0.38 2.41
C LYS A 51 -13.81 0.31 3.19
N ASN A 52 -13.53 0.73 4.42
CA ASN A 52 -14.50 1.38 5.29
C ASN A 52 -14.65 2.87 5.04
N ILE A 53 -13.84 3.46 4.14
CA ILE A 53 -13.98 4.87 3.77
C ILE A 53 -15.32 5.08 3.08
N THR A 54 -16.13 5.98 3.63
CA THR A 54 -17.45 6.27 3.10
C THR A 54 -17.47 7.30 1.97
N SER A 55 -16.45 8.15 1.91
CA SER A 55 -16.32 9.15 0.87
C SER A 55 -15.86 8.52 -0.43
N LYS A 56 -16.71 8.56 -1.46
CA LYS A 56 -16.38 8.05 -2.79
C LYS A 56 -15.21 8.81 -3.41
N THR A 57 -15.18 10.12 -3.22
CA THR A 57 -14.10 10.96 -3.75
C THR A 57 -12.77 10.55 -3.16
N GLN A 58 -12.71 10.32 -1.85
CA GLN A 58 -11.49 9.90 -1.18
C GLN A 58 -11.05 8.51 -1.66
N GLN A 59 -11.99 7.56 -1.80
CA GLN A 59 -11.68 6.24 -2.32
C GLN A 59 -11.14 6.30 -3.74
N GLU A 60 -11.72 7.12 -4.60
CA GLU A 60 -11.26 7.31 -5.96
C GLU A 60 -9.85 7.91 -5.99
N ASN A 61 -9.58 8.90 -5.14
CA ASN A 61 -8.26 9.51 -5.04
C ASN A 61 -7.20 8.48 -4.60
N ILE A 62 -7.56 7.62 -3.66
CA ILE A 62 -6.68 6.54 -3.20
C ILE A 62 -6.41 5.55 -4.32
N LYS A 63 -7.44 5.10 -5.02
CA LYS A 63 -7.30 4.18 -6.14
C LYS A 63 -6.46 4.78 -7.26
N ASN A 64 -6.67 6.04 -7.58
CA ASN A 64 -5.91 6.74 -8.61
C ASN A 64 -4.44 6.86 -8.23
N ALA A 65 -4.15 7.16 -6.97
CA ALA A 65 -2.77 7.22 -6.48
C ALA A 65 -2.07 5.87 -6.61
N LEU A 66 -2.78 4.78 -6.28
CA LEU A 66 -2.26 3.42 -6.40
C LEU A 66 -2.03 3.02 -7.85
N GLN A 67 -2.92 3.41 -8.75
CA GLN A 67 -2.76 3.16 -10.17
C GLN A 67 -1.52 3.88 -10.73
N ARG A 68 -1.29 5.12 -10.32
CA ARG A 68 -0.08 5.86 -10.71
C ARG A 68 1.18 5.18 -10.21
N LEU A 69 1.14 4.68 -8.98
CA LEU A 69 2.27 3.94 -8.41
C LEU A 69 2.55 2.66 -9.21
N LYS A 70 1.50 1.95 -9.59
CA LYS A 70 1.60 0.76 -10.42
C LYS A 70 2.22 1.08 -11.78
N GLU A 71 1.79 2.15 -12.42
CA GLU A 71 2.33 2.57 -13.72
C GLU A 71 3.81 2.88 -13.64
N LYS A 72 4.25 3.54 -12.56
CA LYS A 72 5.67 3.79 -12.32
C LYS A 72 6.46 2.49 -12.15
N SER A 73 5.89 1.51 -11.46
CA SER A 73 6.52 0.21 -11.26
C SER A 73 6.66 -0.55 -12.58
N GLU A 74 5.68 -0.44 -13.47
CA GLU A 74 5.72 -1.08 -14.78
C GLU A 74 6.82 -0.52 -15.68
N GLN A 75 7.17 0.76 -15.51
CA GLN A 75 8.23 1.39 -16.29
C GLN A 75 9.63 0.97 -15.84
N ALA A 76 9.76 0.48 -14.64
CA ALA A 76 11.04 0.03 -14.09
C ALA A 76 11.20 -1.47 -14.34
N THR A 77 11.78 -1.82 -15.46
CA THR A 77 11.90 -3.21 -15.91
C THR A 77 13.00 -3.96 -15.18
N LYS A 78 12.68 -4.55 -14.05
CA LYS A 78 13.59 -5.47 -13.34
C LYS A 78 12.79 -6.63 -12.78
N ALA A 79 13.37 -7.82 -12.81
CA ALA A 79 12.72 -9.05 -12.35
C ALA A 79 12.21 -8.95 -10.91
N ASP A 80 12.91 -8.22 -10.06
CA ASP A 80 12.53 -8.05 -8.65
C ASP A 80 11.27 -7.21 -8.46
N GLU A 81 10.91 -6.40 -9.46
CA GLU A 81 9.75 -5.53 -9.37
C GLU A 81 8.45 -6.20 -9.82
N ASP A 82 8.54 -7.34 -10.52
CA ASP A 82 7.36 -8.10 -10.92
C ASP A 82 6.57 -8.57 -9.69
N GLU A 83 7.26 -8.99 -8.64
CA GLU A 83 6.61 -9.42 -7.41
C GLU A 83 5.97 -8.23 -6.68
N ALA A 84 6.66 -7.09 -6.64
CA ALA A 84 6.13 -5.88 -6.03
C ALA A 84 4.90 -5.38 -6.78
N GLU A 85 4.92 -5.43 -8.11
CA GLU A 85 3.78 -5.07 -8.95
C GLU A 85 2.59 -5.98 -8.69
N LYS A 86 2.83 -7.28 -8.55
CA LYS A 86 1.79 -8.25 -8.24
C LYS A 86 1.16 -7.97 -6.88
N MET A 87 1.97 -7.65 -5.88
CA MET A 87 1.48 -7.29 -4.56
C MET A 87 0.62 -6.03 -4.61
N LEU A 88 1.03 -5.05 -5.40
CA LEU A 88 0.28 -3.81 -5.58
C LEU A 88 -1.05 -4.08 -6.28
N ASP A 89 -1.05 -4.93 -7.31
CA ASP A 89 -2.28 -5.37 -7.98
C ASP A 89 -3.23 -6.04 -7.00
N ASP A 90 -2.72 -6.95 -6.19
CA ASP A 90 -3.53 -7.65 -5.20
C ASP A 90 -4.12 -6.66 -4.20
N PHE A 91 -3.36 -5.66 -3.78
CA PHE A 91 -3.83 -4.63 -2.89
C PHE A 91 -4.97 -3.82 -3.52
N ILE A 92 -4.80 -3.39 -4.76
CA ILE A 92 -5.82 -2.62 -5.50
C ILE A 92 -7.10 -3.45 -5.65
N ASN A 93 -6.97 -4.73 -5.96
CA ASN A 93 -8.11 -5.63 -6.14
C ASN A 93 -8.84 -5.89 -4.82
N GLU A 94 -8.15 -5.83 -3.70
CA GLU A 94 -8.74 -6.04 -2.38
C GLU A 94 -9.57 -4.83 -1.92
N ILE A 95 -9.26 -3.66 -2.40
CA ILE A 95 -10.01 -2.44 -2.06
C ILE A 95 -11.02 -2.11 -3.16
#